data_0a571d385c119674a2fe0fcf72cb1d9c
#
_entry.id   0a571d385c119674a2fe0fcf72cb1d9c
#
_cell.length_a   1.000
_cell.length_b   1.000
_cell.length_c   1.000
_cell.angle_alpha   90.00
_cell.angle_beta   90.00
_cell.angle_gamma   90.00
#
_symmetry.space_group_name_H-M   'P 1'
#
loop_
_entity.id
_entity.type
_entity.pdbx_description
1 polymer ?
#
loop_
_entity_poly.entity_id
_entity_poly.type
_entity_poly.pdbx_seq_one_letter_code
_entity_poly.pdbx_strand_id
1 'polypeptide(L)'
;MTLYKCTHCGNIIAYIHDAGVRVICCGEKMQPIVPNTSDGAGEKHVPVIRVDGQKVTVTVGSVEHPMLDAHYIEWILLETAEGRQRKSLKPGDKPEAVFMLTEGDRVIAAYEYCNLHGLWKAEYTGE
;
A
#
# COMPACT_ATOMS: atom_id res chain seq x y z
N MET A 1 -7.13 -6.59 -5.15
CA MET A 1 -5.95 -7.28 -4.58
C MET A 1 -6.13 -7.45 -3.09
N THR A 2 -5.81 -8.63 -2.56
CA THR A 2 -5.85 -8.88 -1.11
C THR A 2 -4.44 -9.16 -0.61
N LEU A 3 -4.07 -8.51 0.49
CA LEU A 3 -2.84 -8.77 1.21
C LEU A 3 -3.16 -9.60 2.46
N TYR A 4 -2.24 -10.45 2.84
CA TYR A 4 -2.38 -11.32 4.02
C TYR A 4 -1.24 -11.06 4.98
N LYS A 5 -1.53 -11.17 6.27
CA LYS A 5 -0.55 -10.92 7.32
C LYS A 5 -0.51 -12.06 8.31
N CYS A 6 0.71 -12.41 8.75
CA CYS A 6 0.90 -13.28 9.90
C CYS A 6 0.72 -12.47 11.19
N THR A 7 -0.19 -12.90 12.04
CA THR A 7 -0.45 -12.21 13.31
C THR A 7 0.65 -12.39 14.34
N HIS A 8 1.60 -13.31 14.11
CA HIS A 8 2.72 -13.58 15.03
C HIS A 8 3.98 -12.84 14.64
N CYS A 9 4.46 -13.02 13.40
CA CYS A 9 5.74 -12.42 12.98
C CYS A 9 5.58 -11.13 12.17
N GLY A 10 4.37 -10.84 11.67
CA GLY A 10 4.12 -9.65 10.90
C GLY A 10 4.44 -9.75 9.40
N ASN A 11 4.78 -10.93 8.88
CA ASN A 11 4.97 -11.10 7.44
C ASN A 11 3.71 -10.68 6.68
N ILE A 12 3.90 -9.96 5.58
CA ILE A 12 2.82 -9.57 4.67
C ILE A 12 3.11 -10.16 3.30
N ILE A 13 2.11 -10.82 2.71
CA ILE A 13 2.23 -11.46 1.39
C ILE A 13 1.06 -11.09 0.49
N ALA A 14 1.30 -11.21 -0.82
CA ALA A 14 0.26 -11.23 -1.83
C ALA A 14 0.47 -12.46 -2.71
N TYR A 15 -0.62 -13.09 -3.14
CA TYR A 15 -0.51 -14.22 -4.05
C TYR A 15 -0.31 -13.71 -5.48
N ILE A 16 0.62 -14.31 -6.20
CA ILE A 16 0.71 -14.16 -7.65
C ILE A 16 -0.44 -14.93 -8.30
N HIS A 17 -0.69 -16.13 -7.79
CA HIS A 17 -1.83 -16.97 -8.15
C HIS A 17 -2.48 -17.47 -6.86
N ASP A 18 -3.77 -17.25 -6.72
CA ASP A 18 -4.52 -17.68 -5.54
C ASP A 18 -5.32 -18.94 -5.89
N ALA A 19 -4.88 -20.09 -5.38
CA ALA A 19 -5.57 -21.36 -5.57
C ALA A 19 -6.68 -21.62 -4.53
N GLY A 20 -6.97 -20.62 -3.68
CA GLY A 20 -7.98 -20.75 -2.64
C GLY A 20 -7.47 -21.40 -1.36
N VAL A 21 -6.17 -21.63 -1.24
CA VAL A 21 -5.56 -22.25 -0.06
C VAL A 21 -4.72 -21.20 0.66
N ARG A 22 -4.97 -21.02 1.96
CA ARG A 22 -4.22 -20.08 2.78
C ARG A 22 -2.82 -20.57 3.09
N VAL A 23 -1.84 -19.69 2.97
CA VAL A 23 -0.49 -19.92 3.46
C VAL A 23 -0.50 -19.94 4.98
N ILE A 24 0.25 -20.90 5.56
CA ILE A 24 0.44 -20.99 7.00
C ILE A 24 1.79 -20.35 7.35
N CYS A 25 1.80 -19.46 8.33
CA CYS A 25 2.99 -18.81 8.84
C CYS A 25 2.93 -18.84 10.36
N CYS A 26 4.05 -19.21 11.00
CA CYS A 26 4.09 -19.37 12.47
C CYS A 26 2.99 -20.27 13.01
N GLY A 27 2.65 -21.34 12.30
CA GLY A 27 1.68 -22.35 12.72
C GLY A 27 0.21 -21.98 12.54
N GLU A 28 -0.09 -20.83 11.95
CA GLU A 28 -1.46 -20.38 11.73
C GLU A 28 -1.67 -19.88 10.30
N LYS A 29 -2.90 -19.97 9.82
CA LYS A 29 -3.27 -19.40 8.53
C LYS A 29 -3.10 -17.89 8.56
N MET A 30 -2.46 -17.33 7.55
CA MET A 30 -2.33 -15.89 7.41
C MET A 30 -3.70 -15.26 7.20
N GLN A 31 -3.91 -14.08 7.76
CA GLN A 31 -5.21 -13.40 7.74
C GLN A 31 -5.24 -12.30 6.69
N PRO A 32 -6.36 -12.13 5.96
CA PRO A 32 -6.50 -11.02 5.05
C PRO A 32 -6.51 -9.70 5.83
N ILE A 33 -5.87 -8.68 5.26
CA ILE A 33 -5.88 -7.33 5.82
C ILE A 33 -6.97 -6.55 5.08
N VAL A 34 -7.91 -5.98 5.84
CA VAL A 34 -8.94 -5.10 5.27
C VAL A 34 -8.44 -3.66 5.37
N PRO A 35 -8.22 -2.97 4.23
CA PRO A 35 -7.71 -1.61 4.27
C PRO A 35 -8.72 -0.63 4.87
N ASN A 36 -8.22 0.49 5.41
CA ASN A 36 -9.01 1.61 5.92
C ASN A 36 -9.91 1.27 7.11
N THR A 37 -9.55 0.25 7.90
CA THR A 37 -10.37 -0.22 9.04
C THR A 37 -9.72 -0.03 10.39
N SER A 38 -8.45 0.34 10.45
CA SER A 38 -7.76 0.61 11.71
C SER A 38 -8.01 2.04 12.18
N ASP A 39 -7.77 2.30 13.47
CA ASP A 39 -7.78 3.66 13.99
C ASP A 39 -6.64 4.47 13.36
N GLY A 40 -6.97 5.67 12.92
CA GLY A 40 -6.01 6.57 12.31
C GLY A 40 -6.74 7.70 11.58
N ALA A 41 -6.07 8.83 11.45
CA ALA A 41 -6.64 9.97 10.73
C ALA A 41 -6.61 9.69 9.22
N GLY A 42 -7.78 9.64 8.59
CA GLY A 42 -7.90 9.38 7.16
C GLY A 42 -7.10 10.34 6.31
N GLU A 43 -7.11 11.64 6.65
CA GLU A 43 -6.37 12.67 5.92
C GLU A 43 -4.84 12.48 5.96
N LYS A 44 -4.32 11.71 6.92
CA LYS A 44 -2.90 11.38 7.03
C LYS A 44 -2.54 10.00 6.46
N HIS A 45 -3.52 9.15 6.20
CA HIS A 45 -3.27 7.75 5.84
C HIS A 45 -3.75 7.37 4.44
N VAL A 46 -4.89 7.90 3.98
CA VAL A 46 -5.42 7.53 2.67
C VAL A 46 -4.49 8.09 1.58
N PRO A 47 -3.96 7.22 0.70
CA PRO A 47 -3.08 7.69 -0.37
C PRO A 47 -3.76 8.69 -1.29
N VAL A 48 -3.00 9.66 -1.76
CA VAL A 48 -3.43 10.62 -2.78
C VAL A 48 -2.67 10.32 -4.06
N ILE A 49 -3.41 10.03 -5.13
CA ILE A 49 -2.86 9.61 -6.41
C ILE A 49 -2.94 10.77 -7.41
N ARG A 50 -1.80 11.12 -8.00
CA ARG A 50 -1.74 12.10 -9.08
C ARG A 50 -1.08 11.48 -10.29
N VAL A 51 -1.76 11.56 -11.43
CA VAL A 51 -1.28 11.01 -12.71
C VAL A 51 -0.98 12.16 -13.66
N ASP A 52 0.25 12.16 -14.18
CA ASP A 52 0.70 13.10 -15.20
C ASP A 52 1.35 12.29 -16.32
N GLY A 53 0.58 12.03 -17.38
CA GLY A 53 1.00 11.13 -18.44
C GLY A 53 1.28 9.73 -17.91
N GLN A 54 2.52 9.27 -18.07
CA GLN A 54 2.94 7.96 -17.57
C GLN A 54 3.53 8.04 -16.14
N LYS A 55 3.70 9.25 -15.61
CA LYS A 55 4.22 9.44 -14.26
C LYS A 55 3.09 9.45 -13.25
N VAL A 56 3.20 8.63 -12.22
CA VAL A 56 2.24 8.55 -11.12
C VAL A 56 2.94 8.91 -9.83
N THR A 57 2.41 9.90 -9.12
CA THR A 57 2.92 10.30 -7.82
C THR A 57 1.88 9.94 -6.76
N VAL A 58 2.27 9.17 -5.75
CA VAL A 58 1.43 8.81 -4.63
C VAL A 58 2.00 9.44 -3.37
N THR A 59 1.19 10.24 -2.70
CA THR A 59 1.57 10.86 -1.42
C THR A 59 0.68 10.32 -0.31
N VAL A 60 1.21 10.24 0.91
CA VAL A 60 0.47 9.78 2.08
C VAL A 60 0.49 10.91 3.11
N GLY A 61 -0.60 11.57 3.32
CA GLY A 61 -1.92 11.56 2.70
C GLY A 61 -2.20 12.96 2.18
N SER A 62 -3.44 13.44 2.19
CA SER A 62 -3.75 14.85 1.89
C SER A 62 -3.11 15.80 2.92
N VAL A 63 -2.97 15.33 4.16
CA VAL A 63 -2.11 15.93 5.18
C VAL A 63 -0.91 15.00 5.36
N GLU A 64 0.30 15.53 5.31
CA GLU A 64 1.52 14.72 5.31
C GLU A 64 1.62 13.82 6.54
N HIS A 65 1.83 12.52 6.29
CA HIS A 65 2.02 11.54 7.35
C HIS A 65 3.41 11.68 7.96
N PRO A 66 3.55 11.51 9.29
CA PRO A 66 4.88 11.50 9.92
C PRO A 66 5.76 10.37 9.38
N MET A 67 7.07 10.62 9.38
CA MET A 67 8.10 9.66 8.96
C MET A 67 9.19 9.59 10.03
N LEU A 68 8.80 9.15 11.23
CA LEU A 68 9.66 9.03 12.41
C LEU A 68 10.04 7.56 12.61
N ASP A 69 11.10 7.30 13.35
CA ASP A 69 11.55 5.91 13.62
C ASP A 69 10.44 5.03 14.19
N ALA A 70 9.63 5.58 15.08
CA ALA A 70 8.54 4.83 15.72
C ALA A 70 7.22 4.88 14.97
N HIS A 71 7.07 5.76 13.99
CA HIS A 71 5.81 5.96 13.28
C HIS A 71 6.08 6.43 11.85
N TYR A 72 5.96 5.53 10.89
CA TYR A 72 6.29 5.83 9.50
C TYR A 72 5.56 4.92 8.51
N ILE A 73 5.52 5.35 7.26
CA ILE A 73 5.01 4.56 6.15
C ILE A 73 6.13 3.63 5.67
N GLU A 74 5.89 2.32 5.72
CA GLU A 74 6.90 1.32 5.36
C GLU A 74 7.05 1.14 3.86
N TRP A 75 5.95 1.24 3.12
CA TRP A 75 5.95 1.10 1.66
C TRP A 75 4.68 1.67 1.04
N ILE A 76 4.78 1.96 -0.25
CA ILE A 76 3.66 2.37 -1.10
C ILE A 76 3.62 1.41 -2.28
N LEU A 77 2.42 0.89 -2.59
CA LEU A 77 2.19 -0.04 -3.68
C LEU A 77 1.17 0.55 -4.64
N LEU A 78 1.51 0.53 -5.93
CA LEU A 78 0.61 0.96 -7.01
C LEU A 78 0.09 -0.27 -7.73
N GLU A 79 -1.22 -0.37 -7.82
CA GLU A 79 -1.89 -1.41 -8.60
C GLU A 79 -2.34 -0.81 -9.94
N THR A 80 -1.95 -1.46 -11.03
CA THR A 80 -2.29 -1.03 -12.38
C THR A 80 -2.99 -2.16 -13.13
N ALA A 81 -3.52 -1.85 -14.31
CA ALA A 81 -4.17 -2.86 -15.14
C ALA A 81 -3.23 -4.01 -15.52
N GLU A 82 -1.93 -3.75 -15.66
CA GLU A 82 -0.95 -4.74 -16.11
C GLU A 82 -0.07 -5.29 -15.01
N GLY A 83 -0.23 -4.85 -13.77
CA GLY A 83 0.58 -5.38 -12.69
C GLY A 83 0.64 -4.50 -11.46
N ARG A 84 1.74 -4.59 -10.74
CA ARG A 84 1.95 -3.89 -9.48
C ARG A 84 3.39 -3.40 -9.39
N GLN A 85 3.56 -2.24 -8.76
CA GLN A 85 4.88 -1.69 -8.44
C GLN A 85 4.88 -1.31 -6.97
N ARG A 86 5.98 -1.55 -6.27
CA ARG A 86 6.08 -1.22 -4.85
C ARG A 86 7.42 -0.53 -4.58
N LYS A 87 7.37 0.51 -3.76
CA LYS A 87 8.57 1.18 -3.27
C LYS A 87 8.58 1.17 -1.75
N SER A 88 9.70 0.76 -1.18
CA SER A 88 9.92 0.77 0.27
C SER A 88 10.37 2.16 0.70
N LEU A 89 9.91 2.57 1.88
CA LEU A 89 10.30 3.83 2.52
C LEU A 89 10.92 3.52 3.88
N LYS A 90 11.64 4.48 4.40
CA LYS A 90 12.25 4.41 5.73
C LYS A 90 12.04 5.72 6.48
N PRO A 91 12.18 5.73 7.80
CA PRO A 91 12.10 6.97 8.56
C PRO A 91 13.02 8.06 7.99
N GLY A 92 12.50 9.29 7.95
CA GLY A 92 13.21 10.41 7.35
C GLY A 92 12.96 10.62 5.86
N ASP A 93 12.45 9.61 5.15
CA ASP A 93 12.04 9.78 3.76
C ASP A 93 10.76 10.63 3.69
N LYS A 94 10.54 11.27 2.56
CA LYS A 94 9.25 11.90 2.29
C LYS A 94 8.19 10.81 2.11
N PRO A 95 6.96 10.95 2.66
CA PRO A 95 5.91 9.92 2.50
C PRO A 95 5.30 9.98 1.10
N GLU A 96 6.11 9.67 0.12
CA GLU A 96 5.78 9.80 -1.29
C GLU A 96 6.53 8.77 -2.11
N ALA A 97 5.90 8.28 -3.18
CA ALA A 97 6.55 7.43 -4.16
C ALA A 97 6.15 7.85 -5.56
N VAL A 98 7.10 7.80 -6.49
CA VAL A 98 6.89 8.10 -7.89
C VAL A 98 7.05 6.82 -8.70
N PHE A 99 6.09 6.55 -9.57
CA PHE A 99 6.07 5.37 -10.43
C PHE A 99 5.98 5.79 -11.89
N MET A 100 6.50 4.96 -12.77
CA MET A 100 6.35 5.17 -14.21
C MET A 100 5.54 4.02 -14.80
N LEU A 101 4.52 4.36 -15.57
CA LEU A 101 3.71 3.38 -16.28
C LEU A 101 4.30 3.12 -17.66
N THR A 102 4.17 1.89 -18.15
CA THR A 102 4.38 1.63 -19.57
C THR A 102 3.22 2.19 -20.38
N GLU A 103 3.46 2.46 -21.65
CA GLU A 103 2.42 2.98 -22.52
C GLU A 103 1.22 2.02 -22.57
N GLY A 104 0.02 2.56 -22.40
CA GLY A 104 -1.21 1.79 -22.42
C GLY A 104 -1.64 1.23 -21.08
N ASP A 105 -0.78 1.25 -20.06
CA ASP A 105 -1.17 0.84 -18.71
C ASP A 105 -1.97 1.94 -18.02
N ARG A 106 -2.73 1.60 -16.99
CA ARG A 106 -3.54 2.55 -16.25
C ARG A 106 -3.61 2.22 -14.77
N VAL A 107 -3.73 3.26 -13.97
CA VAL A 107 -3.82 3.13 -12.51
C VAL A 107 -5.18 2.59 -12.09
N ILE A 108 -5.18 1.66 -11.16
CA ILE A 108 -6.38 1.13 -10.52
C ILE A 108 -6.49 1.65 -9.10
N ALA A 109 -5.44 1.49 -8.29
CA ALA A 109 -5.46 1.85 -6.88
C ALA A 109 -4.04 2.04 -6.34
N ALA A 110 -3.93 2.72 -5.22
CA ALA A 110 -2.69 2.79 -4.46
C ALA A 110 -2.94 2.32 -3.03
N TYR A 111 -1.93 1.69 -2.45
CA TYR A 111 -1.93 1.19 -1.09
C TYR A 111 -0.71 1.73 -0.35
N GLU A 112 -0.85 1.92 0.94
CA GLU A 112 0.29 2.19 1.80
C GLU A 112 0.17 1.39 3.10
N TYR A 113 1.28 1.14 3.76
CA TYR A 113 1.29 0.45 5.05
C TYR A 113 2.02 1.29 6.08
N CYS A 114 1.27 1.68 7.12
CA CYS A 114 1.79 2.38 8.30
C CYS A 114 2.11 1.35 9.38
N ASN A 115 3.30 1.43 9.99
CA ASN A 115 3.69 0.46 11.01
C ASN A 115 2.78 0.44 12.24
N LEU A 116 2.10 1.55 12.54
CA LEU A 116 1.17 1.64 13.67
C LEU A 116 -0.29 1.48 13.27
N HIS A 117 -0.69 1.95 12.09
CA HIS A 117 -2.10 2.05 11.71
C HIS A 117 -2.49 1.16 10.53
N GLY A 118 -1.58 0.30 10.05
CA GLY A 118 -1.89 -0.74 9.09
C GLY A 118 -2.05 -0.28 7.65
N LEU A 119 -2.87 -1.02 6.91
CA LEU A 119 -3.04 -0.88 5.47
C LEU A 119 -4.12 0.15 5.12
N TRP A 120 -3.80 1.04 4.19
CA TRP A 120 -4.74 2.03 3.66
C TRP A 120 -4.71 2.00 2.14
N LYS A 121 -5.87 2.27 1.55
CA LYS A 121 -6.09 2.16 0.11
C LYS A 121 -6.87 3.37 -0.41
N ALA A 122 -6.53 3.82 -1.61
CA ALA A 122 -7.35 4.73 -2.39
C ALA A 122 -7.52 4.14 -3.80
N GLU A 123 -8.73 4.16 -4.31
CA GLU A 123 -8.99 3.80 -5.70
C GLU A 123 -8.79 5.03 -6.57
N TYR A 124 -8.28 4.83 -7.78
CA TYR A 124 -8.11 5.92 -8.73
C TYR A 124 -9.38 6.06 -9.56
N THR A 125 -9.96 7.27 -9.55
CA THR A 125 -11.23 7.56 -10.22
C THR A 125 -11.04 8.20 -11.60
N GLY A 126 -9.81 8.34 -12.06
CA GLY A 126 -9.52 8.90 -13.38
C GLY A 126 -9.41 10.42 -13.43
N GLU A 127 -9.21 11.04 -12.27
CA GLU A 127 -9.12 12.50 -12.17
C GLU A 127 -7.72 13.01 -11.95
#